data_8c009200f4948581cea98e1328bb04c5
#
_entry.id   8c009200f4948581cea98e1328bb04c5
#
_cell.length_a   1.000
_cell.length_b   1.000
_cell.length_c   1.000
_cell.angle_alpha   90.00
_cell.angle_beta   90.00
_cell.angle_gamma   90.00
#
_symmetry.space_group_name_H-M   'P 1'
#
loop_
_entity.id
_entity.type
_entity.pdbx_description
1 polymer ?
#
loop_
_entity_poly.entity_id
_entity_poly.type
_entity_poly.pdbx_seq_one_letter_code
_entity_poly.pdbx_strand_id
1 'polypeptide(L)'
;MRRAISILLTVVTAVFSGCSNSRQIETASIIKNVSVDRRGGQVVYTFYRLTSEEKPWGIDVPADSFEQACALAGEKYIPNLSLAKLELLMLSEDVYRQVMQDDVDYISTQASFSPIAYVTLCDDGAIERIKETNRTQSLIEEQLILLKKNNPSVNINYLSIFNNFARRGEDSFTVPFISSEKELKVSEFEIDREKMKKTAK
;
A
#
# COMPACT_ATOMS: atom_id res chain seq x y z
N MET A 1 14.26 16.24 53.45
CA MET A 1 15.12 16.23 52.25
C MET A 1 15.29 14.83 51.63
N ARG A 2 15.69 13.79 52.36
CA ARG A 2 15.90 12.44 51.81
C ARG A 2 14.63 11.84 51.09
N ARG A 3 13.41 12.03 51.65
CA ARG A 3 12.17 11.51 51.04
C ARG A 3 11.80 12.24 49.74
N ALA A 4 12.07 13.53 49.63
CA ALA A 4 11.82 14.31 48.41
C ALA A 4 12.76 13.88 47.24
N ILE A 5 14.04 13.58 47.58
CA ILE A 5 15.02 13.10 46.61
C ILE A 5 14.64 11.71 46.08
N SER A 6 14.15 10.80 46.96
CA SER A 6 13.66 9.47 46.54
C SER A 6 12.47 9.56 45.57
N ILE A 7 11.50 10.43 45.86
CA ILE A 7 10.33 10.61 44.98
C ILE A 7 10.75 11.17 43.61
N LEU A 8 11.65 12.16 43.62
CA LEU A 8 12.17 12.74 42.37
C LEU A 8 12.90 11.69 41.53
N LEU A 9 13.73 10.84 42.15
CA LEU A 9 14.45 9.78 41.45
C LEU A 9 13.51 8.75 40.84
N THR A 10 12.43 8.38 41.54
CA THR A 10 11.42 7.43 41.03
C THR A 10 10.65 7.98 39.83
N VAL A 11 10.31 9.29 39.85
CA VAL A 11 9.62 9.94 38.73
C VAL A 11 10.53 10.04 37.52
N VAL A 12 11.82 10.38 37.73
CA VAL A 12 12.81 10.44 36.62
C VAL A 12 13.00 9.07 35.97
N THR A 13 13.14 8.00 36.75
CA THR A 13 13.28 6.64 36.18
C THR A 13 12.01 6.18 35.44
N ALA A 14 10.81 6.54 35.88
CA ALA A 14 9.57 6.20 35.22
C ALA A 14 9.42 6.93 33.85
N VAL A 15 9.93 8.16 33.73
CA VAL A 15 9.89 8.91 32.47
C VAL A 15 10.89 8.38 31.45
N PHE A 16 12.04 7.85 31.89
CA PHE A 16 13.05 7.29 30.97
C PHE A 16 12.78 5.84 30.55
N SER A 17 11.89 5.10 31.19
CA SER A 17 11.52 3.74 30.80
C SER A 17 10.54 3.66 29.61
N GLY A 18 10.08 4.80 29.07
CA GLY A 18 9.12 4.87 27.99
C GLY A 18 9.64 4.59 26.56
N CYS A 19 10.96 4.36 26.37
CA CYS A 19 11.55 4.18 25.03
C CYS A 19 11.96 2.73 24.72
N SER A 20 11.14 1.75 25.06
CA SER A 20 11.44 0.33 24.69
C SER A 20 11.07 -0.05 23.24
N ASN A 21 10.41 0.84 22.49
CA ASN A 21 9.98 0.55 21.11
C ASN A 21 11.01 0.84 20.01
N SER A 22 12.20 1.36 20.34
CA SER A 22 13.23 1.68 19.33
C SER A 22 13.80 0.45 18.61
N ARG A 23 13.79 -0.72 19.27
CA ARG A 23 14.29 -1.97 18.66
C ARG A 23 13.40 -2.53 17.55
N GLN A 24 12.13 -2.17 17.51
CA GLN A 24 11.20 -2.67 16.48
C GLN A 24 11.49 -2.09 15.08
N ILE A 25 12.02 -0.88 15.00
CA ILE A 25 12.31 -0.24 13.70
C ILE A 25 13.54 -0.84 13.05
N GLU A 26 14.58 -1.18 13.83
CA GLU A 26 15.82 -1.76 13.31
C GLU A 26 15.63 -3.17 12.74
N THR A 27 14.61 -3.91 13.21
CA THR A 27 14.31 -5.27 12.75
C THR A 27 13.12 -5.33 11.80
N ALA A 28 12.50 -4.19 11.47
CA ALA A 28 11.34 -4.15 10.60
C ALA A 28 11.70 -4.53 9.17
N SER A 29 10.96 -5.46 8.61
CA SER A 29 11.02 -5.77 7.17
C SER A 29 10.15 -4.76 6.42
N ILE A 30 10.80 -3.75 5.85
CA ILE A 30 10.12 -2.65 5.16
C ILE A 30 9.65 -3.14 3.79
N ILE A 31 8.35 -3.04 3.56
CA ILE A 31 7.73 -3.25 2.26
C ILE A 31 7.61 -1.90 1.56
N LYS A 32 8.17 -1.82 0.36
CA LYS A 32 8.15 -0.63 -0.48
C LYS A 32 6.92 -0.60 -1.38
N ASN A 33 6.62 -1.72 -2.00
CA ASN A 33 5.53 -1.83 -2.96
C ASN A 33 4.70 -3.09 -2.71
N VAL A 34 3.41 -3.02 -3.06
CA VAL A 34 2.50 -4.16 -3.05
C VAL A 34 1.75 -4.19 -4.38
N SER A 35 1.67 -5.36 -5.01
CA SER A 35 0.73 -5.60 -6.09
C SER A 35 -0.34 -6.60 -5.69
N VAL A 36 -1.54 -6.42 -6.22
CA VAL A 36 -2.67 -7.32 -6.00
C VAL A 36 -3.26 -7.68 -7.36
N ASP A 37 -3.27 -8.94 -7.67
CA ASP A 37 -3.79 -9.49 -8.92
C ASP A 37 -4.56 -10.80 -8.69
N ARG A 38 -5.17 -11.34 -9.73
CA ARG A 38 -5.86 -12.62 -9.66
C ARG A 38 -5.11 -13.68 -10.49
N ARG A 39 -4.71 -14.77 -9.84
CA ARG A 39 -4.01 -15.88 -10.48
C ARG A 39 -4.72 -17.19 -10.18
N GLY A 40 -5.10 -17.94 -11.21
CA GLY A 40 -5.78 -19.22 -11.02
C GLY A 40 -7.10 -19.13 -10.25
N GLY A 41 -7.80 -17.98 -10.32
CA GLY A 41 -9.05 -17.71 -9.59
C GLY A 41 -8.87 -17.19 -8.16
N GLN A 42 -7.65 -17.17 -7.63
CA GLN A 42 -7.34 -16.65 -6.29
C GLN A 42 -6.78 -15.22 -6.35
N VAL A 43 -7.09 -14.41 -5.37
CA VAL A 43 -6.43 -13.10 -5.19
C VAL A 43 -5.06 -13.33 -4.58
N VAL A 44 -4.05 -12.73 -5.18
CA VAL A 44 -2.66 -12.84 -4.76
C VAL A 44 -2.11 -11.46 -4.45
N TYR A 45 -1.62 -11.30 -3.23
CA TYR A 45 -0.94 -10.11 -2.75
C TYR A 45 0.57 -10.35 -2.84
N THR A 46 1.27 -9.57 -3.66
CA THR A 46 2.73 -9.67 -3.76
C THR A 46 3.38 -8.53 -2.99
N PHE A 47 4.13 -8.85 -1.95
CA PHE A 47 4.86 -7.88 -1.13
C PHE A 47 6.30 -7.76 -1.61
N TYR A 48 6.73 -6.56 -2.01
CA TYR A 48 8.09 -6.28 -2.48
C TYR A 48 8.89 -5.60 -1.37
N ARG A 49 9.92 -6.31 -0.90
CA ARG A 49 10.86 -5.75 0.09
C ARG A 49 11.78 -4.72 -0.55
N LEU A 50 12.19 -3.73 0.24
CA LEU A 50 13.31 -2.89 -0.11
C LEU A 50 14.59 -3.75 -0.16
N THR A 51 15.25 -3.79 -1.32
CA THR A 51 16.48 -4.52 -1.54
C THR A 51 17.42 -3.68 -2.39
N SER A 52 18.73 -3.89 -2.24
CA SER A 52 19.75 -3.32 -3.12
C SER A 52 19.97 -4.14 -4.40
N GLU A 53 19.29 -5.28 -4.54
CA GLU A 53 19.36 -6.13 -5.73
C GLU A 53 18.63 -5.48 -6.90
N GLU A 54 19.01 -5.80 -8.13
CA GLU A 54 18.39 -5.28 -9.35
C GLU A 54 16.93 -5.77 -9.47
N LYS A 55 16.68 -7.03 -9.10
CA LYS A 55 15.33 -7.59 -9.10
C LYS A 55 14.61 -7.33 -7.78
N PRO A 56 13.35 -6.90 -7.81
CA PRO A 56 12.57 -6.78 -6.60
C PRO A 56 12.37 -8.17 -5.98
N TRP A 57 12.61 -8.27 -4.69
CA TRP A 57 12.29 -9.49 -3.95
C TRP A 57 10.81 -9.45 -3.54
N GLY A 58 9.97 -10.12 -4.34
CA GLY A 58 8.53 -10.21 -4.12
C GLY A 58 8.13 -11.54 -3.50
N ILE A 59 7.22 -11.51 -2.54
CA ILE A 59 6.59 -12.68 -1.94
C ILE A 59 5.12 -12.70 -2.29
N ASP A 60 4.70 -13.73 -3.00
CA ASP A 60 3.31 -13.98 -3.35
C ASP A 60 2.57 -14.63 -2.17
N VAL A 61 1.46 -14.03 -1.76
CA VAL A 61 0.61 -14.50 -0.67
C VAL A 61 -0.83 -14.59 -1.17
N PRO A 62 -1.33 -15.77 -1.51
CA PRO A 62 -2.76 -15.96 -1.77
C PRO A 62 -3.57 -15.70 -0.51
N ALA A 63 -4.59 -14.83 -0.60
CA ALA A 63 -5.46 -14.49 0.52
C ALA A 63 -6.78 -13.89 0.03
N ASP A 64 -7.81 -13.96 0.88
CA ASP A 64 -9.14 -13.43 0.59
C ASP A 64 -9.25 -11.93 0.92
N SER A 65 -8.35 -11.39 1.77
CA SER A 65 -8.30 -9.98 2.14
C SER A 65 -6.87 -9.50 2.38
N PHE A 66 -6.69 -8.18 2.35
CA PHE A 66 -5.40 -7.54 2.65
C PHE A 66 -4.94 -7.81 4.08
N GLU A 67 -5.89 -7.83 5.04
CA GLU A 67 -5.62 -8.20 6.44
C GLU A 67 -5.03 -9.61 6.54
N GLN A 68 -5.71 -10.58 5.92
CA GLN A 68 -5.25 -11.96 5.89
C GLN A 68 -3.89 -12.10 5.19
N ALA A 69 -3.68 -11.38 4.09
CA ALA A 69 -2.40 -11.38 3.37
C ALA A 69 -1.26 -10.86 4.26
N CYS A 70 -1.48 -9.75 4.97
CA CYS A 70 -0.48 -9.21 5.91
C CYS A 70 -0.18 -10.16 7.07
N ALA A 71 -1.20 -10.79 7.64
CA ALA A 71 -1.03 -11.77 8.72
C ALA A 71 -0.22 -12.98 8.24
N LEU A 72 -0.59 -13.58 7.10
CA LEU A 72 0.11 -14.73 6.52
C LEU A 72 1.54 -14.39 6.10
N ALA A 73 1.74 -13.20 5.49
CA ALA A 73 3.07 -12.72 5.11
C ALA A 73 3.97 -12.57 6.35
N GLY A 74 3.46 -11.93 7.41
CA GLY A 74 4.20 -11.69 8.65
C GLY A 74 4.55 -12.98 9.39
N GLU A 75 3.61 -13.94 9.43
CA GLU A 75 3.81 -15.22 10.11
C GLU A 75 4.82 -16.12 9.39
N LYS A 76 4.73 -16.22 8.05
CA LYS A 76 5.44 -17.26 7.31
C LYS A 76 6.70 -16.79 6.59
N TYR A 77 6.73 -15.53 6.13
CA TYR A 77 7.73 -15.11 5.15
C TYR A 77 8.48 -13.83 5.51
N ILE A 78 7.82 -12.86 6.16
CA ILE A 78 8.35 -11.53 6.37
C ILE A 78 8.24 -11.15 7.85
N PRO A 79 9.15 -11.62 8.71
CA PRO A 79 9.13 -11.25 10.13
C PRO A 79 9.12 -9.73 10.30
N ASN A 80 8.27 -9.24 11.22
CA ASN A 80 8.11 -7.80 11.49
C ASN A 80 7.76 -6.98 10.24
N LEU A 81 6.84 -7.49 9.40
CA LEU A 81 6.33 -6.80 8.22
C LEU A 81 5.87 -5.37 8.58
N SER A 82 6.35 -4.39 7.84
CA SER A 82 5.97 -2.99 8.01
C SER A 82 5.61 -2.34 6.67
N LEU A 83 4.42 -1.76 6.62
CA LEU A 83 3.90 -0.99 5.47
C LEU A 83 4.06 0.53 5.68
N ALA A 84 4.74 0.97 6.75
CA ALA A 84 4.90 2.38 7.10
C ALA A 84 5.63 3.20 6.02
N LYS A 85 6.39 2.54 5.16
CA LYS A 85 7.07 3.15 4.02
C LYS A 85 6.59 2.59 2.68
N LEU A 86 5.34 2.14 2.63
CA LEU A 86 4.73 1.78 1.36
C LEU A 86 4.69 3.00 0.44
N GLU A 87 5.25 2.86 -0.75
CA GLU A 87 5.31 3.91 -1.77
C GLU A 87 4.27 3.68 -2.86
N LEU A 88 4.02 2.41 -3.23
CA LEU A 88 3.14 2.07 -4.34
C LEU A 88 2.26 0.84 -4.04
N LEU A 89 0.95 1.00 -4.22
CA LEU A 89 -0.04 -0.07 -4.23
C LEU A 89 -0.62 -0.20 -5.63
N MET A 90 -0.40 -1.34 -6.27
CA MET A 90 -0.83 -1.64 -7.63
C MET A 90 -1.94 -2.66 -7.60
N LEU A 91 -3.07 -2.35 -8.21
CA LEU A 91 -4.25 -3.21 -8.23
C LEU A 91 -4.58 -3.58 -9.67
N SER A 92 -4.69 -4.87 -9.97
CA SER A 92 -5.21 -5.25 -11.28
C SER A 92 -6.69 -4.86 -11.42
N GLU A 93 -7.15 -4.65 -12.66
CA GLU A 93 -8.49 -4.15 -12.94
C GLU A 93 -9.60 -5.09 -12.41
N ASP A 94 -9.35 -6.37 -12.31
CA ASP A 94 -10.32 -7.35 -11.83
C ASP A 94 -10.41 -7.46 -10.30
N VAL A 95 -9.37 -7.01 -9.55
CA VAL A 95 -9.37 -7.07 -8.09
C VAL A 95 -9.60 -5.73 -7.41
N TYR A 96 -9.40 -4.58 -8.11
CA TYR A 96 -9.44 -3.28 -7.45
C TYR A 96 -10.76 -3.01 -6.72
N ARG A 97 -11.88 -3.50 -7.28
CA ARG A 97 -13.21 -3.34 -6.65
C ARG A 97 -13.28 -4.05 -5.32
N GLN A 98 -12.82 -5.29 -5.27
CA GLN A 98 -12.77 -6.08 -4.04
C GLN A 98 -11.89 -5.41 -3.00
N VAL A 99 -10.65 -5.05 -3.35
CA VAL A 99 -9.71 -4.39 -2.43
C VAL A 99 -10.26 -3.06 -1.91
N MET A 100 -10.85 -2.25 -2.79
CA MET A 100 -11.36 -0.93 -2.40
C MET A 100 -12.68 -0.99 -1.63
N GLN A 101 -13.44 -2.07 -1.70
CA GLN A 101 -14.68 -2.25 -0.93
C GLN A 101 -14.45 -2.96 0.40
N ASP A 102 -13.65 -4.01 0.40
CA ASP A 102 -13.52 -4.93 1.52
C ASP A 102 -12.31 -4.58 2.41
N ASP A 103 -11.23 -4.06 1.81
CA ASP A 103 -9.97 -3.84 2.53
C ASP A 103 -9.76 -2.38 2.97
N VAL A 104 -10.58 -1.45 2.47
CA VAL A 104 -10.45 -0.01 2.77
C VAL A 104 -10.52 0.27 4.27
N ASP A 105 -11.45 -0.35 4.98
CA ASP A 105 -11.61 -0.15 6.42
C ASP A 105 -10.39 -0.68 7.18
N TYR A 106 -9.89 -1.85 6.83
CA TYR A 106 -8.67 -2.39 7.42
C TYR A 106 -7.48 -1.48 7.17
N ILE A 107 -7.20 -1.14 5.91
CA ILE A 107 -6.06 -0.30 5.54
C ILE A 107 -6.13 1.06 6.25
N SER A 108 -7.31 1.68 6.33
CA SER A 108 -7.50 3.00 6.94
C SER A 108 -7.27 3.01 8.46
N THR A 109 -7.45 1.88 9.13
CA THR A 109 -7.24 1.73 10.58
C THR A 109 -5.81 1.37 10.96
N GLN A 110 -4.98 0.97 9.97
CA GLN A 110 -3.59 0.59 10.23
C GLN A 110 -2.70 1.82 10.37
N ALA A 111 -2.27 2.13 11.59
CA ALA A 111 -1.31 3.21 11.87
C ALA A 111 0.05 3.02 11.16
N SER A 112 0.36 1.79 10.76
CA SER A 112 1.58 1.43 10.03
C SER A 112 1.45 1.52 8.51
N PHE A 113 0.31 1.90 7.97
CA PHE A 113 0.13 2.08 6.53
C PHE A 113 0.41 3.53 6.11
N SER A 114 1.12 3.72 5.00
CA SER A 114 1.44 5.06 4.49
C SER A 114 0.23 5.69 3.80
N PRO A 115 -0.38 6.75 4.33
CA PRO A 115 -1.55 7.39 3.71
C PRO A 115 -1.23 8.12 2.40
N ILE A 116 0.05 8.39 2.16
CA ILE A 116 0.55 9.04 0.94
C ILE A 116 1.04 8.03 -0.11
N ALA A 117 0.95 6.72 0.16
CA ALA A 117 1.27 5.70 -0.83
C ALA A 117 0.48 5.94 -2.12
N TYR A 118 1.15 5.86 -3.25
CA TYR A 118 0.50 5.94 -4.55
C TYR A 118 -0.35 4.69 -4.76
N VAL A 119 -1.54 4.88 -5.34
CA VAL A 119 -2.41 3.78 -5.74
C VAL A 119 -2.66 3.89 -7.24
N THR A 120 -2.51 2.79 -7.95
CA THR A 120 -2.73 2.74 -9.38
C THR A 120 -3.44 1.45 -9.77
N LEU A 121 -4.29 1.54 -10.79
CA LEU A 121 -4.79 0.36 -11.49
C LEU A 121 -3.77 -0.08 -12.53
N CYS A 122 -3.73 -1.37 -12.81
CA CYS A 122 -2.78 -1.96 -13.75
C CYS A 122 -3.48 -3.03 -14.60
N ASP A 123 -3.01 -3.18 -15.83
CA ASP A 123 -3.22 -4.45 -16.53
C ASP A 123 -2.25 -5.54 -16.01
N ASP A 124 -2.58 -6.80 -16.31
CA ASP A 124 -1.78 -7.94 -15.81
C ASP A 124 -0.35 -7.90 -16.34
N GLY A 125 -0.13 -7.44 -17.56
CA GLY A 125 1.18 -7.32 -18.14
C GLY A 125 2.05 -6.26 -17.46
N ALA A 126 1.44 -5.19 -16.93
CA ALA A 126 2.15 -4.18 -16.15
C ALA A 126 2.65 -4.76 -14.83
N ILE A 127 1.82 -5.55 -14.13
CA ILE A 127 2.21 -6.22 -12.88
C ILE A 127 3.37 -7.21 -13.13
N GLU A 128 3.33 -7.97 -14.21
CA GLU A 128 4.44 -8.88 -14.55
C GLU A 128 5.75 -8.13 -14.82
N ARG A 129 5.71 -7.02 -15.55
CA ARG A 129 6.90 -6.18 -15.80
C ARG A 129 7.48 -5.54 -14.54
N ILE A 130 6.65 -5.19 -13.58
CA ILE A 130 7.09 -4.65 -12.29
C ILE A 130 7.96 -5.64 -11.53
N LYS A 131 7.73 -6.93 -11.71
CA LYS A 131 8.53 -8.00 -11.09
C LYS A 131 9.91 -8.16 -11.73
N GLU A 132 10.14 -7.58 -12.89
CA GLU A 132 11.40 -7.76 -13.61
C GLU A 132 12.54 -6.97 -12.94
N THR A 133 12.33 -5.70 -12.61
CA THR A 133 13.38 -4.84 -12.03
C THR A 133 12.85 -3.78 -11.06
N ASN A 134 13.67 -3.40 -10.07
CA ASN A 134 13.40 -2.24 -9.20
C ASN A 134 13.34 -0.92 -9.98
N ARG A 135 14.05 -0.82 -11.12
CA ARG A 135 14.01 0.34 -11.98
C ARG A 135 12.63 0.59 -12.57
N THR A 136 11.91 -0.48 -12.92
CA THR A 136 10.53 -0.38 -13.43
C THR A 136 9.61 0.28 -12.38
N GLN A 137 9.74 -0.10 -11.11
CA GLN A 137 8.95 0.50 -10.03
C GLN A 137 9.24 2.00 -9.87
N SER A 138 10.51 2.41 -9.90
CA SER A 138 10.90 3.83 -9.84
C SER A 138 10.39 4.64 -11.04
N LEU A 139 10.41 4.07 -12.23
CA LEU A 139 9.86 4.73 -13.42
C LEU A 139 8.34 4.96 -13.31
N ILE A 140 7.61 4.03 -12.72
CA ILE A 140 6.18 4.19 -12.46
C ILE A 140 5.94 5.36 -11.50
N GLU A 141 6.67 5.43 -10.40
CA GLU A 141 6.56 6.53 -9.44
C GLU A 141 6.83 7.89 -10.08
N GLU A 142 7.88 8.01 -10.90
CA GLU A 142 8.19 9.23 -11.65
C GLU A 142 7.05 9.63 -12.61
N GLN A 143 6.47 8.67 -13.32
CA GLN A 143 5.36 8.91 -14.23
C GLN A 143 4.07 9.32 -13.47
N LEU A 144 3.80 8.75 -12.30
CA LEU A 144 2.67 9.13 -11.46
C LEU A 144 2.80 10.58 -10.96
N ILE A 145 4.00 10.97 -10.55
CA ILE A 145 4.30 12.35 -10.14
C ILE A 145 4.08 13.31 -11.31
N LEU A 146 4.54 12.94 -12.52
CA LEU A 146 4.36 13.73 -13.72
C LEU A 146 2.89 13.84 -14.12
N LEU A 147 2.13 12.75 -14.05
CA LEU A 147 0.69 12.74 -14.29
C LEU A 147 -0.02 13.72 -13.36
N LYS A 148 0.25 13.66 -12.05
CA LYS A 148 -0.35 14.57 -11.06
C LYS A 148 0.01 16.03 -11.31
N LYS A 149 1.23 16.31 -11.74
CA LYS A 149 1.66 17.66 -12.11
C LYS A 149 0.89 18.20 -13.32
N ASN A 150 0.65 17.36 -14.32
CA ASN A 150 -0.05 17.73 -15.54
C ASN A 150 -1.57 17.77 -15.37
N ASN A 151 -2.12 16.90 -14.55
CA ASN A 151 -3.54 16.86 -14.21
C ASN A 151 -3.76 16.78 -12.69
N PRO A 152 -3.91 17.94 -12.01
CA PRO A 152 -4.11 17.98 -10.57
C PRO A 152 -5.41 17.33 -10.06
N SER A 153 -6.39 17.05 -10.92
CA SER A 153 -7.65 16.39 -10.56
C SER A 153 -7.49 14.89 -10.33
N VAL A 154 -6.45 14.25 -10.88
CA VAL A 154 -6.22 12.81 -10.72
C VAL A 154 -5.87 12.48 -9.27
N ASN A 155 -6.56 11.49 -8.72
CA ASN A 155 -6.32 10.98 -7.36
C ASN A 155 -5.24 9.91 -7.40
N ILE A 156 -4.02 10.25 -6.99
CA ILE A 156 -2.85 9.36 -7.11
C ILE A 156 -2.46 8.68 -5.80
N ASN A 157 -2.93 9.14 -4.65
CA ASN A 157 -2.56 8.55 -3.37
C ASN A 157 -3.76 7.93 -2.65
N TYR A 158 -3.45 7.01 -1.74
CA TYR A 158 -4.45 6.27 -0.99
C TYR A 158 -5.46 7.18 -0.30
N LEU A 159 -5.00 8.22 0.40
CA LEU A 159 -5.88 9.12 1.13
C LEU A 159 -6.87 9.86 0.22
N SER A 160 -6.42 10.33 -0.96
CA SER A 160 -7.31 11.02 -1.90
C SER A 160 -8.35 10.08 -2.51
N ILE A 161 -7.93 8.87 -2.86
CA ILE A 161 -8.82 7.84 -3.39
C ILE A 161 -9.84 7.42 -2.33
N PHE A 162 -9.37 7.12 -1.10
CA PHE A 162 -10.25 6.79 0.03
C PHE A 162 -11.29 7.87 0.31
N ASN A 163 -10.87 9.14 0.36
CA ASN A 163 -11.78 10.25 0.58
C ASN A 163 -12.85 10.35 -0.51
N ASN A 164 -12.52 10.04 -1.76
CA ASN A 164 -13.50 10.01 -2.84
C ASN A 164 -14.46 8.82 -2.73
N PHE A 165 -14.00 7.67 -2.27
CA PHE A 165 -14.89 6.54 -1.96
C PHE A 165 -15.83 6.84 -0.80
N ALA A 166 -15.34 7.49 0.26
CA ALA A 166 -16.11 7.81 1.46
C ALA A 166 -17.12 8.96 1.24
N ARG A 167 -16.82 9.90 0.35
CA ARG A 167 -17.71 11.05 0.06
C ARG A 167 -18.95 10.58 -0.71
N ARG A 168 -20.11 10.87 -0.16
CA ARG A 168 -21.40 10.70 -0.85
C ARG A 168 -21.64 11.92 -1.74
N GLY A 169 -21.32 11.91 -3.01
CA GLY A 169 -21.66 13.07 -3.84
C GLY A 169 -21.09 13.14 -5.26
N GLU A 170 -20.02 12.44 -5.54
CA GLU A 170 -19.50 12.37 -6.92
C GLU A 170 -19.76 10.97 -7.48
N ASP A 171 -20.32 10.90 -8.68
CA ASP A 171 -20.68 9.63 -9.33
C ASP A 171 -19.46 8.93 -9.92
N SER A 172 -18.39 9.68 -10.20
CA SER A 172 -17.13 9.15 -10.72
C SER A 172 -15.92 9.93 -10.20
N PHE A 173 -14.76 9.32 -10.27
CA PHE A 173 -13.47 9.98 -9.99
C PHE A 173 -12.34 9.31 -10.80
N THR A 174 -11.26 10.05 -11.05
CA THR A 174 -10.15 9.62 -11.89
C THR A 174 -8.98 9.13 -11.05
N VAL A 175 -8.41 7.99 -11.44
CA VAL A 175 -7.21 7.37 -10.85
C VAL A 175 -6.18 7.06 -11.93
N PRO A 176 -4.90 6.85 -11.59
CA PRO A 176 -3.90 6.39 -12.55
C PRO A 176 -4.18 4.96 -13.01
N PHE A 177 -3.87 4.71 -14.27
CA PHE A 177 -3.89 3.38 -14.87
C PHE A 177 -2.56 3.11 -15.59
N ILE A 178 -1.96 1.95 -15.34
CA ILE A 178 -0.73 1.52 -15.97
C ILE A 178 -1.04 0.41 -16.97
N SER A 179 -0.74 0.66 -18.24
CA SER A 179 -0.84 -0.33 -19.31
C SER A 179 0.53 -0.78 -19.78
N SER A 180 0.59 -2.01 -20.31
CA SER A 180 1.82 -2.67 -20.78
C SER A 180 1.83 -3.00 -22.26
N GLU A 181 0.92 -2.46 -23.09
CA GLU A 181 0.75 -2.88 -24.50
C GLU A 181 2.05 -2.87 -25.32
N LYS A 182 2.87 -1.81 -25.21
CA LYS A 182 4.19 -1.71 -25.88
C LYS A 182 5.27 -1.35 -24.88
N GLU A 183 5.04 -0.32 -24.12
CA GLU A 183 5.86 0.19 -23.03
C GLU A 183 4.95 0.43 -21.84
N LEU A 184 5.50 0.48 -20.63
CA LEU A 184 4.71 0.88 -19.46
C LEU A 184 4.29 2.33 -19.65
N LYS A 185 2.98 2.55 -19.72
CA LYS A 185 2.38 3.86 -19.91
C LYS A 185 1.39 4.14 -18.80
N VAL A 186 1.59 5.26 -18.12
CA VAL A 186 0.63 5.78 -17.14
C VAL A 186 -0.38 6.66 -17.87
N SER A 187 -1.65 6.38 -17.66
CA SER A 187 -2.79 7.11 -18.20
C SER A 187 -3.82 7.36 -17.08
N GLU A 188 -4.94 7.93 -17.44
CA GLU A 188 -6.06 8.20 -16.54
C GLU A 188 -7.14 7.16 -16.74
N PHE A 189 -7.75 6.72 -15.64
CA PHE A 189 -8.89 5.80 -15.63
C PHE A 189 -10.01 6.37 -14.77
N GLU A 190 -11.22 6.45 -15.32
CA GLU A 190 -12.39 6.92 -14.62
C GLU A 190 -13.10 5.76 -13.93
N ILE A 191 -13.24 5.85 -12.62
CA ILE A 191 -13.99 4.90 -11.80
C ILE A 191 -15.42 5.40 -11.65
N ASP A 192 -16.38 4.63 -12.17
CA ASP A 192 -17.81 4.85 -12.03
C ASP A 192 -18.35 4.09 -10.79
N ARG A 193 -18.83 4.83 -9.81
CA ARG A 193 -19.35 4.27 -8.54
C ARG A 193 -20.62 3.45 -8.70
N GLU A 194 -21.47 3.80 -9.64
CA GLU A 194 -22.71 3.04 -9.84
C GLU A 194 -22.43 1.63 -10.35
N LYS A 195 -21.42 1.50 -11.22
CA LYS A 195 -20.98 0.18 -11.69
C LYS A 195 -20.35 -0.63 -10.57
N MET A 196 -19.69 0.02 -9.59
CA MET A 196 -19.12 -0.64 -8.42
C MET A 196 -20.21 -1.22 -7.49
N LYS A 197 -21.29 -0.47 -7.24
CA LYS A 197 -22.39 -0.92 -6.34
C LYS A 197 -23.20 -2.09 -6.90
N LYS A 198 -23.32 -2.24 -8.20
CA LYS A 198 -24.12 -3.30 -8.84
C LYS A 198 -23.47 -4.69 -8.77
N THR A 199 -22.19 -4.79 -8.47
CA THR A 199 -21.47 -6.07 -8.41
C THR A 199 -21.44 -6.67 -6.99
N ALA A 200 -21.84 -5.91 -5.96
CA ALA A 200 -21.86 -6.33 -4.56
C ALA A 200 -23.17 -7.00 -4.11
N LYS A 201 -23.95 -7.56 -5.04
CA LYS A 201 -25.15 -8.38 -4.79
C LYS A 201 -24.80 -9.81 -5.22
#